data_61aaa8747b1bee6229227a029f4c3002
#
_entry.id   61aaa8747b1bee6229227a029f4c3002
#
_cell.length_a   1.000
_cell.length_b   1.000
_cell.length_c   1.000
_cell.angle_alpha   90.00
_cell.angle_beta   90.00
_cell.angle_gamma   90.00
#
_symmetry.space_group_name_H-M   'P 1'
#
loop_
_entity.id
_entity.type
_entity.pdbx_description
1 polymer ?
#
loop_
_entity_poly.entity_id
_entity_poly.type
_entity_poly.pdbx_seq_one_letter_code
_entity_poly.pdbx_strand_id
1 'polypeptide(L)'
;MIRLFRSCGAAVVALLLLSGAIFNHGKASGVGPAAQSPRSDHVILISVDGMPPDYYTAPEKLGLRAPTLTMMKQGGAYAEGMEGVYPTVTYPQHTTMVTGLRPAEHGIVQNRIFEAPGDPQTRYWYWYAKALKAETLWTVAKKAGLTTAAVGWPVTVGAEIDYNVPEIYDPAETPATWGWTAKNSTPGLLEKALGPDLKKDSSVDERLTSVSEFIIKNHRPNLLLIHLIELDGVHHRNGPRTKPAIEIAEREDGYINRILEATKQAGIFEKTTFFVVSDHGFADINKRFSPNVALVKEGLITLDATGKATAWKAAAWPAGGSCPIVLKDPNDKETEAKVSAIFSKLAKQENSPIKQIVTRAELNKLKAVPQAAMMLEAAPGYSFDDTLTGAESRDSGETYKGTHGYLPTDPRMRASLIIYGPGARSGSKLPLARMIDLAPSISSLLSLKLPHPEGKPLKELLNSGATK
;
A
#
# COMPACT_ATOMS: atom_id res chain seq x y z
N MET A 1 8.61 -79.15 34.20
CA MET A 1 9.91 -79.77 33.87
C MET A 1 10.95 -78.69 33.90
N ILE A 2 11.70 -78.49 35.03
CA ILE A 2 13.01 -79.10 35.38
C ILE A 2 14.04 -78.71 34.28
N ARG A 3 15.10 -77.96 34.53
CA ARG A 3 16.23 -77.80 35.53
C ARG A 3 17.00 -76.55 35.16
N LEU A 4 17.43 -75.62 36.03
CA LEU A 4 18.57 -75.60 36.97
C LEU A 4 19.93 -76.04 36.38
N PHE A 5 20.92 -75.10 36.45
CA PHE A 5 22.29 -75.19 36.99
C PHE A 5 22.99 -73.82 36.86
N ARG A 6 23.37 -73.07 37.91
CA ARG A 6 24.50 -73.01 38.79
C ARG A 6 25.87 -73.23 38.07
N SER A 7 26.87 -72.34 38.11
CA SER A 7 27.65 -71.94 39.33
C SER A 7 28.86 -71.05 38.95
N CYS A 8 29.35 -70.27 39.95
CA CYS A 8 30.73 -69.91 40.30
C CYS A 8 31.56 -69.16 39.24
N GLY A 9 32.17 -68.01 39.51
CA GLY A 9 32.84 -67.50 40.67
C GLY A 9 34.33 -67.37 40.43
N ALA A 10 34.86 -66.15 40.47
CA ALA A 10 36.23 -65.87 40.88
C ALA A 10 36.47 -64.35 40.98
N ALA A 11 36.83 -63.93 42.18
CA ALA A 11 37.36 -62.62 42.49
C ALA A 11 38.83 -62.55 42.16
N VAL A 12 39.34 -61.45 41.63
CA VAL A 12 40.75 -61.09 41.67
C VAL A 12 40.82 -59.60 42.06
N VAL A 13 41.48 -59.43 43.24
CA VAL A 13 41.92 -58.13 43.81
C VAL A 13 43.24 -57.74 43.16
N ALA A 14 43.36 -56.50 42.67
CA ALA A 14 44.70 -55.92 42.48
C ALA A 14 44.65 -54.37 42.58
N LEU A 15 45.42 -54.00 43.47
CA LEU A 15 46.02 -52.84 44.05
C LEU A 15 46.07 -51.53 43.26
N LEU A 16 45.89 -50.47 44.04
CA LEU A 16 46.11 -49.05 43.79
C LEU A 16 47.54 -48.73 43.28
N LEU A 17 47.52 -47.74 42.30
CA LEU A 17 48.57 -46.72 42.22
C LEU A 17 47.90 -45.35 41.96
N LEU A 18 48.07 -44.46 42.94
CA LEU A 18 47.77 -43.04 42.89
C LEU A 18 48.78 -42.36 41.92
N SER A 19 48.30 -41.69 40.88
CA SER A 19 49.05 -40.63 40.28
C SER A 19 48.10 -39.41 40.10
N GLY A 20 48.42 -38.36 40.86
CA GLY A 20 47.66 -37.12 40.88
C GLY A 20 47.80 -36.39 39.54
N ALA A 21 46.66 -36.14 38.88
CA ALA A 21 46.57 -35.20 37.84
C ALA A 21 45.63 -34.04 38.29
N ILE A 22 46.24 -32.89 38.42
CA ILE A 22 45.55 -31.62 38.72
C ILE A 22 44.64 -31.31 37.54
N PHE A 23 43.32 -31.54 37.67
CA PHE A 23 42.33 -31.07 36.71
C PHE A 23 42.01 -29.61 36.99
N ASN A 24 42.55 -28.75 36.12
CA ASN A 24 42.20 -27.35 36.04
C ASN A 24 40.75 -27.24 35.51
N HIS A 25 39.80 -26.86 36.39
CA HIS A 25 38.40 -26.62 36.03
C HIS A 25 38.30 -25.30 35.23
N GLY A 26 38.61 -25.38 33.94
CA GLY A 26 38.16 -24.36 33.01
C GLY A 26 36.62 -24.37 32.95
N LYS A 27 35.94 -23.31 33.46
CA LYS A 27 34.54 -23.08 33.26
C LYS A 27 34.31 -22.95 31.73
N ALA A 28 33.88 -24.01 31.11
CA ALA A 28 33.25 -23.92 29.77
C ALA A 28 31.95 -23.15 29.95
N SER A 29 31.94 -21.87 29.61
CA SER A 29 30.74 -21.11 29.42
C SER A 29 30.01 -21.75 28.23
N GLY A 30 29.06 -22.61 28.52
CA GLY A 30 28.12 -23.14 27.56
C GLY A 30 27.32 -21.95 26.97
N VAL A 31 27.72 -21.48 25.81
CA VAL A 31 26.85 -20.65 24.97
C VAL A 31 25.71 -21.60 24.60
N GLY A 32 24.59 -21.49 25.29
CA GLY A 32 23.35 -22.14 24.92
C GLY A 32 23.03 -21.76 23.48
N PRO A 33 22.35 -22.61 22.70
CA PRO A 33 21.96 -22.27 21.35
C PRO A 33 21.26 -20.89 21.37
N ALA A 34 21.81 -19.93 20.65
CA ALA A 34 21.20 -18.62 20.52
C ALA A 34 19.72 -18.86 20.14
N ALA A 35 18.80 -18.38 20.98
CA ALA A 35 17.38 -18.47 20.71
C ALA A 35 17.17 -17.92 19.29
N GLN A 36 16.75 -18.78 18.37
CA GLN A 36 16.42 -18.36 17.03
C GLN A 36 15.32 -17.32 17.20
N SER A 37 15.59 -16.10 16.73
CA SER A 37 14.58 -15.04 16.75
C SER A 37 13.34 -15.53 16.01
N PRO A 38 12.14 -15.24 16.53
CA PRO A 38 10.91 -15.75 15.93
C PRO A 38 10.81 -15.29 14.47
N ARG A 39 10.88 -16.23 13.55
CA ARG A 39 10.62 -16.02 12.11
C ARG A 39 9.13 -15.97 11.89
N SER A 40 8.69 -15.08 11.04
CA SER A 40 7.30 -15.10 10.57
C SER A 40 7.16 -16.13 9.47
N ASP A 41 6.30 -17.14 9.69
CA ASP A 41 5.93 -18.08 8.64
C ASP A 41 4.91 -17.45 7.70
N HIS A 42 4.18 -16.44 8.21
CA HIS A 42 3.12 -15.72 7.51
C HIS A 42 3.28 -14.21 7.68
N VAL A 43 3.06 -13.44 6.62
CA VAL A 43 2.92 -11.99 6.65
C VAL A 43 1.59 -11.59 6.04
N ILE A 44 0.83 -10.78 6.76
CA ILE A 44 -0.42 -10.19 6.29
C ILE A 44 -0.24 -8.68 6.24
N LEU A 45 -0.33 -8.10 5.05
CA LEU A 45 -0.30 -6.66 4.80
C LEU A 45 -1.74 -6.19 4.57
N ILE A 46 -2.25 -5.38 5.48
CA ILE A 46 -3.59 -4.77 5.43
C ILE A 46 -3.41 -3.29 5.14
N SER A 47 -3.83 -2.85 3.97
CA SER A 47 -3.90 -1.43 3.59
C SER A 47 -5.31 -0.93 3.78
N VAL A 48 -5.48 0.13 4.59
CA VAL A 48 -6.73 0.87 4.73
C VAL A 48 -6.58 2.16 3.95
N ASP A 49 -7.26 2.26 2.81
CA ASP A 49 -7.09 3.34 1.85
C ASP A 49 -7.33 4.72 2.48
N GLY A 50 -6.37 5.60 2.34
CA GLY A 50 -6.47 6.98 2.80
C GLY A 50 -6.49 7.17 4.32
N MET A 51 -6.13 6.18 5.16
CA MET A 51 -6.15 6.29 6.63
C MET A 51 -5.00 7.14 7.14
N PRO A 52 -5.25 8.35 7.69
CA PRO A 52 -4.18 9.20 8.26
C PRO A 52 -3.63 8.62 9.56
N PRO A 53 -2.36 8.93 9.92
CA PRO A 53 -1.73 8.39 11.14
C PRO A 53 -2.40 8.77 12.45
N ASP A 54 -3.13 9.89 12.52
CA ASP A 54 -3.83 10.32 13.73
C ASP A 54 -4.99 9.40 14.13
N TYR A 55 -5.45 8.52 13.22
CA TYR A 55 -6.47 7.50 13.51
C TYR A 55 -5.97 6.40 14.48
N TYR A 56 -4.67 6.21 14.62
CA TYR A 56 -4.10 5.30 15.61
C TYR A 56 -3.12 5.98 16.58
N THR A 57 -2.56 7.14 16.22
CA THR A 57 -1.64 7.85 17.12
C THR A 57 -2.36 8.68 18.18
N ALA A 58 -3.55 9.21 17.84
CA ALA A 58 -4.35 10.06 18.71
C ALA A 58 -5.88 9.87 18.46
N PRO A 59 -6.42 8.65 18.45
CA PRO A 59 -7.82 8.38 18.11
C PRO A 59 -8.79 9.09 19.05
N GLU A 60 -8.43 9.28 20.31
CA GLU A 60 -9.26 9.97 21.31
C GLU A 60 -9.54 11.44 20.96
N LYS A 61 -8.62 12.11 20.25
CA LYS A 61 -8.83 13.49 19.79
C LYS A 61 -9.87 13.60 18.70
N LEU A 62 -10.11 12.49 18.01
CA LEU A 62 -11.08 12.38 16.91
C LEU A 62 -12.43 11.80 17.40
N GLY A 63 -12.52 11.37 18.67
CA GLY A 63 -13.65 10.60 19.16
C GLY A 63 -13.76 9.21 18.52
N LEU A 64 -12.67 8.69 17.94
CA LEU A 64 -12.60 7.41 17.24
C LEU A 64 -12.38 6.26 18.22
N ARG A 65 -13.25 5.25 18.17
CA ARG A 65 -13.10 4.00 18.91
C ARG A 65 -12.43 2.95 18.04
N ALA A 66 -11.10 2.81 18.19
CA ALA A 66 -10.27 1.86 17.43
C ALA A 66 -9.49 0.94 18.39
N PRO A 67 -10.18 0.01 19.09
CA PRO A 67 -9.53 -0.86 20.07
C PRO A 67 -8.49 -1.79 19.46
N THR A 68 -8.69 -2.27 18.24
CA THR A 68 -7.76 -3.17 17.54
C THR A 68 -6.48 -2.44 17.16
N LEU A 69 -6.58 -1.29 16.50
CA LEU A 69 -5.42 -0.45 16.17
C LEU A 69 -4.67 -0.01 17.41
N THR A 70 -5.39 0.33 18.49
CA THR A 70 -4.79 0.69 19.79
C THR A 70 -4.01 -0.47 20.38
N MET A 71 -4.58 -1.66 20.41
CA MET A 71 -3.92 -2.89 20.91
C MET A 71 -2.69 -3.22 20.05
N MET A 72 -2.81 -3.18 18.73
CA MET A 72 -1.68 -3.47 17.82
C MET A 72 -0.55 -2.45 17.99
N LYS A 73 -0.85 -1.15 18.12
CA LYS A 73 0.13 -0.10 18.39
C LYS A 73 0.86 -0.31 19.72
N GLN A 74 0.13 -0.66 20.78
CA GLN A 74 0.71 -0.87 22.10
C GLN A 74 1.56 -2.13 22.19
N GLY A 75 1.11 -3.21 21.57
CA GLY A 75 1.81 -4.51 21.58
C GLY A 75 2.84 -4.70 20.49
N GLY A 76 2.89 -3.82 19.50
CA GLY A 76 3.75 -3.90 18.33
C GLY A 76 4.74 -2.75 18.21
N ALA A 77 5.05 -2.41 16.96
CA ALA A 77 5.88 -1.28 16.56
C ALA A 77 5.11 -0.38 15.58
N TYR A 78 5.40 0.91 15.53
CA TYR A 78 4.69 1.82 14.63
C TYR A 78 5.53 3.01 14.17
N ALA A 79 5.09 3.72 13.13
CA ALA A 79 5.60 5.03 12.77
C ALA A 79 4.56 6.11 13.09
N GLU A 80 5.01 7.33 13.44
CA GLU A 80 4.11 8.49 13.61
C GLU A 80 3.62 9.01 12.26
N GLY A 81 4.18 8.53 11.16
CA GLY A 81 3.77 8.71 9.79
C GLY A 81 4.67 7.93 8.84
N MET A 82 4.20 7.72 7.62
CA MET A 82 4.97 7.08 6.55
C MET A 82 4.94 7.98 5.30
N GLU A 83 6.13 8.30 4.78
CA GLU A 83 6.27 9.06 3.55
C GLU A 83 6.10 8.13 2.34
N GLY A 84 5.14 8.47 1.47
CA GLY A 84 4.86 7.76 0.23
C GLY A 84 5.78 8.19 -0.92
N VAL A 85 5.34 7.89 -2.15
CA VAL A 85 5.99 8.30 -3.40
C VAL A 85 5.13 9.34 -4.13
N TYR A 86 5.64 10.00 -5.18
CA TYR A 86 4.91 11.04 -5.89
C TYR A 86 4.42 10.55 -7.27
N PRO A 87 3.11 10.74 -7.57
CA PRO A 87 2.05 11.32 -6.75
C PRO A 87 1.57 10.38 -5.64
N THR A 88 1.01 10.94 -4.55
CA THR A 88 0.46 10.15 -3.43
C THR A 88 -0.95 9.67 -3.77
N VAL A 89 -1.04 8.74 -4.72
CA VAL A 89 -2.31 8.13 -5.19
C VAL A 89 -2.23 6.61 -5.14
N THR A 90 -3.34 5.96 -5.00
CA THR A 90 -3.53 4.55 -4.64
C THR A 90 -2.63 3.56 -5.38
N TYR A 91 -2.68 3.52 -6.70
CA TYR A 91 -1.99 2.48 -7.49
C TYR A 91 -0.46 2.57 -7.45
N PRO A 92 0.17 3.77 -7.61
CA PRO A 92 1.61 3.94 -7.40
C PRO A 92 2.06 3.56 -5.99
N GLN A 93 1.28 3.95 -4.96
CA GLN A 93 1.63 3.66 -3.56
C GLN A 93 1.60 2.15 -3.29
N HIS A 94 0.50 1.46 -3.63
CA HIS A 94 0.37 0.01 -3.44
C HIS A 94 1.42 -0.77 -4.23
N THR A 95 1.79 -0.31 -5.43
CA THR A 95 2.88 -0.91 -6.21
C THR A 95 4.23 -0.70 -5.52
N THR A 96 4.47 0.47 -4.94
CA THR A 96 5.68 0.75 -4.15
C THR A 96 5.77 -0.15 -2.92
N MET A 97 4.65 -0.39 -2.21
CA MET A 97 4.60 -1.27 -1.03
C MET A 97 5.06 -2.71 -1.33
N VAL A 98 4.88 -3.18 -2.55
CA VAL A 98 5.19 -4.56 -2.94
C VAL A 98 6.43 -4.72 -3.81
N THR A 99 7.03 -3.62 -4.27
CA THR A 99 8.26 -3.63 -5.09
C THR A 99 9.46 -2.99 -4.39
N GLY A 100 9.22 -2.05 -3.44
CA GLY A 100 10.26 -1.23 -2.84
C GLY A 100 10.90 -0.24 -3.81
N LEU A 101 10.21 0.11 -4.91
CA LEU A 101 10.66 1.00 -5.97
C LEU A 101 9.72 2.22 -6.09
N ARG A 102 10.17 3.24 -6.82
CA ARG A 102 9.39 4.43 -7.15
C ARG A 102 8.66 4.31 -8.49
N PRO A 103 7.65 5.17 -8.77
CA PRO A 103 6.76 5.05 -9.92
C PRO A 103 7.43 4.91 -11.28
N ALA A 104 8.47 5.69 -11.57
CA ALA A 104 9.18 5.61 -12.84
C ALA A 104 9.84 4.24 -13.07
N GLU A 105 10.23 3.53 -12.01
CA GLU A 105 10.93 2.26 -12.05
C GLU A 105 9.98 1.07 -12.07
N HIS A 106 8.93 1.08 -11.24
CA HIS A 106 7.95 0.00 -11.25
C HIS A 106 6.88 0.16 -12.35
N GLY A 107 6.80 1.33 -13.01
CA GLY A 107 5.98 1.57 -14.20
C GLY A 107 4.55 2.04 -13.95
N ILE A 108 4.05 1.99 -12.72
CA ILE A 108 2.71 2.47 -12.34
C ILE A 108 2.83 3.89 -11.80
N VAL A 109 2.52 4.86 -12.63
CA VAL A 109 2.86 6.28 -12.38
C VAL A 109 1.64 7.12 -11.99
N GLN A 110 0.43 6.56 -12.08
CA GLN A 110 -0.86 7.19 -11.81
C GLN A 110 -1.91 6.10 -11.53
N ASN A 111 -3.10 6.46 -11.04
CA ASN A 111 -4.21 5.51 -10.95
C ASN A 111 -4.76 5.16 -12.34
N ARG A 112 -4.99 6.17 -13.18
CA ARG A 112 -5.53 6.02 -14.55
C ARG A 112 -4.42 6.09 -15.59
N ILE A 113 -4.62 5.37 -16.69
CA ILE A 113 -3.79 5.49 -17.89
C ILE A 113 -4.02 6.87 -18.50
N PHE A 114 -2.96 7.48 -19.03
CA PHE A 114 -3.09 8.75 -19.76
C PHE A 114 -3.92 8.55 -21.03
N GLU A 115 -4.96 9.36 -21.19
CA GLU A 115 -5.77 9.44 -22.38
C GLU A 115 -5.70 10.87 -22.89
N ALA A 116 -5.30 11.03 -24.15
CA ALA A 116 -5.15 12.35 -24.73
C ALA A 116 -6.52 13.04 -24.91
N PRO A 117 -6.59 14.38 -24.85
CA PRO A 117 -7.79 15.09 -25.21
C PRO A 117 -8.22 14.75 -26.64
N GLY A 118 -9.47 14.34 -26.81
CA GLY A 118 -10.04 13.91 -28.10
C GLY A 118 -10.07 12.41 -28.32
N ASP A 119 -9.26 11.63 -27.61
CA ASP A 119 -9.36 10.17 -27.59
C ASP A 119 -10.65 9.69 -26.90
N PRO A 120 -11.10 8.46 -27.16
CA PRO A 120 -12.15 7.86 -26.34
C PRO A 120 -11.75 7.86 -24.87
N GLN A 121 -12.56 8.51 -24.03
CA GLN A 121 -12.28 8.59 -22.60
C GLN A 121 -12.77 7.31 -21.92
N THR A 122 -11.96 6.24 -21.98
CA THR A 122 -12.27 4.94 -21.40
C THR A 122 -12.15 4.94 -19.89
N ARG A 123 -11.34 5.88 -19.35
CA ARG A 123 -11.03 6.02 -17.92
C ARG A 123 -10.45 4.77 -17.28
N TYR A 124 -9.72 3.95 -18.05
CA TYR A 124 -9.11 2.75 -17.57
C TYR A 124 -8.01 3.06 -16.56
N TRP A 125 -8.01 2.26 -15.50
CA TRP A 125 -6.98 2.28 -14.47
C TRP A 125 -5.89 1.27 -14.82
N TYR A 126 -4.77 1.31 -14.09
CA TYR A 126 -3.70 0.33 -14.23
C TYR A 126 -4.05 -1.02 -13.58
N TRP A 127 -5.16 -1.63 -13.97
CA TRP A 127 -5.66 -2.88 -13.36
C TRP A 127 -4.73 -4.07 -13.56
N TYR A 128 -4.02 -4.14 -14.71
CA TYR A 128 -3.32 -5.32 -15.18
C TYR A 128 -1.89 -5.39 -14.68
N ALA A 129 -1.49 -6.54 -14.08
CA ALA A 129 -0.13 -6.83 -13.63
C ALA A 129 0.93 -6.75 -14.74
N LYS A 130 0.54 -6.97 -16.00
CA LYS A 130 1.44 -6.82 -17.16
C LYS A 130 2.02 -5.41 -17.35
N ALA A 131 1.45 -4.39 -16.69
CA ALA A 131 1.97 -3.03 -16.71
C ALA A 131 3.19 -2.85 -15.78
N LEU A 132 3.40 -3.77 -14.84
CA LEU A 132 4.54 -3.75 -13.91
C LEU A 132 5.85 -3.98 -14.67
N LYS A 133 6.86 -3.17 -14.33
CA LYS A 133 8.22 -3.28 -14.87
C LYS A 133 9.20 -3.88 -13.88
N ALA A 134 8.72 -4.34 -12.71
CA ALA A 134 9.54 -4.83 -11.63
C ALA A 134 8.96 -6.11 -11.01
N GLU A 135 9.81 -6.91 -10.38
CA GLU A 135 9.36 -8.02 -9.56
C GLU A 135 8.71 -7.51 -8.26
N THR A 136 7.69 -8.22 -7.82
CA THR A 136 6.89 -7.91 -6.64
C THR A 136 7.10 -8.93 -5.53
N LEU A 137 6.63 -8.63 -4.32
CA LEU A 137 6.65 -9.58 -3.21
C LEU A 137 5.99 -10.92 -3.58
N TRP A 138 4.84 -10.90 -4.28
CA TRP A 138 4.17 -12.15 -4.70
C TRP A 138 4.98 -12.93 -5.74
N THR A 139 5.66 -12.25 -6.66
CA THR A 139 6.50 -12.93 -7.67
C THR A 139 7.66 -13.67 -7.02
N VAL A 140 8.38 -13.01 -6.10
CA VAL A 140 9.51 -13.64 -5.40
C VAL A 140 9.05 -14.69 -4.38
N ALA A 141 7.90 -14.50 -3.73
CA ALA A 141 7.30 -15.48 -2.83
C ALA A 141 6.92 -16.76 -3.58
N LYS A 142 6.26 -16.62 -4.73
CA LYS A 142 5.88 -17.79 -5.58
C LYS A 142 7.11 -18.52 -6.10
N LYS A 143 8.14 -17.82 -6.56
CA LYS A 143 9.44 -18.45 -6.96
C LYS A 143 10.10 -19.22 -5.81
N ALA A 144 9.88 -18.81 -4.57
CA ALA A 144 10.36 -19.48 -3.37
C ALA A 144 9.43 -20.63 -2.90
N GLY A 145 8.36 -20.95 -3.63
CA GLY A 145 7.40 -22.00 -3.27
C GLY A 145 6.43 -21.63 -2.14
N LEU A 146 6.30 -20.32 -1.82
CA LEU A 146 5.36 -19.84 -0.82
C LEU A 146 3.97 -19.62 -1.43
N THR A 147 2.93 -19.92 -0.63
CA THR A 147 1.54 -19.64 -1.00
C THR A 147 1.24 -18.16 -0.88
N THR A 148 0.65 -17.58 -1.92
CA THR A 148 0.36 -16.15 -2.05
C THR A 148 -1.13 -15.88 -2.18
N ALA A 149 -1.59 -14.77 -1.60
CA ALA A 149 -2.96 -14.30 -1.77
C ALA A 149 -3.01 -12.77 -1.85
N ALA A 150 -4.00 -12.25 -2.60
CA ALA A 150 -4.31 -10.83 -2.67
C ALA A 150 -5.84 -10.64 -2.75
N VAL A 151 -6.35 -9.71 -1.96
CA VAL A 151 -7.79 -9.41 -1.87
C VAL A 151 -7.99 -7.91 -1.96
N GLY A 152 -8.64 -7.44 -3.02
CA GLY A 152 -8.81 -6.03 -3.32
C GLY A 152 -7.50 -5.31 -3.71
N TRP A 153 -6.40 -6.01 -3.99
CA TRP A 153 -5.11 -5.36 -4.21
C TRP A 153 -4.99 -4.81 -5.64
N PRO A 154 -4.55 -3.52 -5.79
CA PRO A 154 -4.37 -2.90 -7.10
C PRO A 154 -3.33 -3.61 -7.97
N VAL A 155 -3.47 -3.45 -9.30
CA VAL A 155 -2.51 -3.94 -10.32
C VAL A 155 -2.30 -5.45 -10.26
N THR A 156 -3.34 -6.23 -9.88
CA THR A 156 -3.23 -7.70 -9.77
C THR A 156 -4.06 -8.47 -10.78
N VAL A 157 -4.76 -7.80 -11.72
CA VAL A 157 -5.45 -8.52 -12.80
C VAL A 157 -4.43 -9.28 -13.65
N GLY A 158 -4.58 -10.62 -13.69
CA GLY A 158 -3.67 -11.52 -14.42
C GLY A 158 -2.32 -11.75 -13.72
N ALA A 159 -2.17 -11.35 -12.45
CA ALA A 159 -0.98 -11.67 -11.65
C ALA A 159 -0.93 -13.17 -11.30
N GLU A 160 0.28 -13.72 -11.23
CA GLU A 160 0.51 -15.09 -10.78
C GLU A 160 0.45 -15.22 -9.25
N ILE A 161 -0.77 -15.05 -8.70
CA ILE A 161 -1.09 -15.16 -7.27
C ILE A 161 -2.03 -16.35 -7.10
N ASP A 162 -1.81 -17.20 -6.07
CA ASP A 162 -2.57 -18.45 -5.92
C ASP A 162 -4.05 -18.19 -5.62
N TYR A 163 -4.35 -17.21 -4.78
CA TYR A 163 -5.71 -16.78 -4.42
C TYR A 163 -5.83 -15.26 -4.63
N ASN A 164 -6.37 -14.86 -5.78
CA ASN A 164 -6.43 -13.46 -6.18
C ASN A 164 -7.86 -12.97 -6.37
N VAL A 165 -8.21 -11.88 -5.71
CA VAL A 165 -9.39 -11.06 -5.97
C VAL A 165 -8.86 -9.65 -6.25
N PRO A 166 -8.68 -9.25 -7.53
CA PRO A 166 -8.08 -7.99 -7.88
C PRO A 166 -9.00 -6.80 -7.56
N GLU A 167 -8.41 -5.64 -7.32
CA GLU A 167 -9.17 -4.40 -7.38
C GLU A 167 -9.42 -4.03 -8.85
N ILE A 168 -10.68 -3.81 -9.17
CA ILE A 168 -11.11 -3.24 -10.46
C ILE A 168 -12.11 -2.13 -10.13
N TYR A 169 -11.63 -0.89 -10.18
CA TYR A 169 -12.49 0.27 -10.04
C TYR A 169 -13.08 0.64 -11.41
N ASP A 170 -14.36 0.31 -11.61
CA ASP A 170 -15.12 0.70 -12.78
C ASP A 170 -16.36 1.49 -12.33
N PRO A 171 -16.47 2.79 -12.68
CA PRO A 171 -17.64 3.59 -12.33
C PRO A 171 -18.98 3.06 -12.88
N ALA A 172 -18.94 2.24 -13.93
CA ALA A 172 -20.12 1.58 -14.49
C ALA A 172 -20.50 0.29 -13.73
N GLU A 173 -19.59 -0.26 -12.93
CA GLU A 173 -19.83 -1.45 -12.13
C GLU A 173 -20.31 -1.03 -10.74
N THR A 174 -21.51 -1.44 -10.38
CA THR A 174 -21.95 -1.22 -9.00
C THR A 174 -21.25 -2.19 -8.04
N PRO A 175 -20.98 -1.78 -6.79
CA PRO A 175 -20.45 -2.71 -5.77
C PRO A 175 -21.29 -3.99 -5.62
N ALA A 176 -22.58 -3.94 -5.97
CA ALA A 176 -23.49 -5.09 -5.90
C ALA A 176 -23.21 -6.17 -6.95
N THR A 177 -22.65 -5.82 -8.11
CA THR A 177 -22.50 -6.77 -9.22
C THR A 177 -21.15 -7.47 -9.24
N TRP A 178 -20.06 -6.80 -8.85
CA TRP A 178 -18.68 -7.35 -8.91
C TRP A 178 -18.37 -8.17 -10.17
N GLY A 179 -19.01 -7.83 -11.31
CA GLY A 179 -18.95 -8.65 -12.52
C GLY A 179 -17.55 -8.76 -13.09
N TRP A 180 -16.86 -7.62 -13.21
CA TRP A 180 -15.47 -7.60 -13.67
C TRP A 180 -14.51 -8.18 -12.63
N THR A 181 -14.68 -7.85 -11.36
CA THR A 181 -13.88 -8.40 -10.26
C THR A 181 -14.03 -9.91 -10.20
N ALA A 182 -15.27 -10.43 -10.21
CA ALA A 182 -15.53 -11.87 -10.20
C ALA A 182 -14.89 -12.61 -11.40
N LYS A 183 -15.02 -12.03 -12.60
CA LYS A 183 -14.45 -12.59 -13.83
C LYS A 183 -12.92 -12.70 -13.82
N ASN A 184 -12.25 -11.80 -13.10
CA ASN A 184 -10.79 -11.72 -13.03
C ASN A 184 -10.21 -12.28 -11.74
N SER A 185 -11.05 -12.80 -10.84
CA SER A 185 -10.64 -13.48 -9.61
C SER A 185 -10.25 -14.94 -9.86
N THR A 186 -9.55 -15.54 -8.90
CA THR A 186 -9.30 -16.98 -8.90
C THR A 186 -10.62 -17.74 -9.04
N PRO A 187 -10.77 -18.64 -10.02
CA PRO A 187 -12.04 -19.32 -10.31
C PRO A 187 -12.66 -20.01 -9.10
N GLY A 188 -13.94 -19.73 -8.83
CA GLY A 188 -14.72 -20.31 -7.74
C GLY A 188 -14.36 -19.82 -6.34
N LEU A 189 -13.41 -18.90 -6.20
CA LEU A 189 -12.99 -18.37 -4.89
C LEU A 189 -14.10 -17.53 -4.23
N LEU A 190 -14.70 -16.62 -4.98
CA LEU A 190 -15.73 -15.73 -4.45
C LEU A 190 -16.98 -16.48 -4.04
N GLU A 191 -17.46 -17.41 -4.85
CA GLU A 191 -18.64 -18.24 -4.56
C GLU A 191 -18.43 -19.10 -3.30
N LYS A 192 -17.22 -19.66 -3.12
CA LYS A 192 -16.87 -20.44 -1.92
C LYS A 192 -16.81 -19.59 -0.67
N ALA A 193 -16.30 -18.36 -0.80
CA ALA A 193 -16.09 -17.45 0.33
C ALA A 193 -17.37 -16.70 0.74
N LEU A 194 -18.19 -16.30 -0.23
CA LEU A 194 -19.31 -15.37 -0.03
C LEU A 194 -20.69 -16.02 -0.26
N GLY A 195 -20.74 -17.20 -0.88
CA GLY A 195 -21.97 -17.83 -1.34
C GLY A 195 -22.38 -17.38 -2.75
N PRO A 196 -23.47 -17.95 -3.30
CA PRO A 196 -23.84 -17.78 -4.72
C PRO A 196 -24.29 -16.35 -5.08
N ASP A 197 -24.79 -15.58 -4.14
CA ASP A 197 -25.19 -14.19 -4.32
C ASP A 197 -24.06 -13.18 -4.03
N LEU A 198 -22.86 -13.67 -3.71
CA LEU A 198 -21.66 -12.89 -3.40
C LEU A 198 -21.87 -11.84 -2.30
N LYS A 199 -22.80 -12.09 -1.35
CA LYS A 199 -23.20 -11.13 -0.29
C LYS A 199 -23.48 -9.73 -0.85
N LYS A 200 -24.23 -9.63 -1.94
CA LYS A 200 -24.49 -8.37 -2.68
C LYS A 200 -25.03 -7.22 -1.85
N ASP A 201 -25.69 -7.51 -0.73
CA ASP A 201 -26.26 -6.51 0.19
C ASP A 201 -25.24 -6.04 1.25
N SER A 202 -24.04 -6.61 1.26
CA SER A 202 -22.95 -6.19 2.15
C SER A 202 -22.10 -5.10 1.50
N SER A 203 -21.40 -4.32 2.33
CA SER A 203 -20.43 -3.34 1.85
C SER A 203 -19.24 -4.01 1.14
N VAL A 204 -18.45 -3.24 0.41
CA VAL A 204 -17.28 -3.78 -0.32
C VAL A 204 -16.28 -4.37 0.67
N ASP A 205 -15.93 -3.63 1.73
CA ASP A 205 -14.92 -4.05 2.70
C ASP A 205 -15.38 -5.20 3.58
N GLU A 206 -16.69 -5.33 3.84
CA GLU A 206 -17.28 -6.53 4.45
C GLU A 206 -17.03 -7.78 3.59
N ARG A 207 -17.18 -7.67 2.28
CA ARG A 207 -16.95 -8.80 1.34
C ARG A 207 -15.46 -9.12 1.24
N LEU A 208 -14.59 -8.10 1.10
CA LEU A 208 -13.14 -8.29 1.06
C LEU A 208 -12.63 -8.94 2.34
N THR A 209 -13.14 -8.51 3.51
CA THR A 209 -12.84 -9.12 4.80
C THR A 209 -13.30 -10.58 4.86
N SER A 210 -14.53 -10.89 4.42
CA SER A 210 -15.05 -12.26 4.39
C SER A 210 -14.23 -13.19 3.49
N VAL A 211 -13.79 -12.71 2.32
CA VAL A 211 -12.89 -13.46 1.43
C VAL A 211 -11.54 -13.68 2.09
N SER A 212 -11.00 -12.67 2.75
CA SER A 212 -9.72 -12.78 3.48
C SER A 212 -9.79 -13.80 4.61
N GLU A 213 -10.87 -13.79 5.41
CA GLU A 213 -11.12 -14.80 6.44
C GLU A 213 -11.19 -16.22 5.85
N PHE A 214 -11.90 -16.38 4.73
CA PHE A 214 -11.99 -17.68 4.04
C PHE A 214 -10.61 -18.17 3.60
N ILE A 215 -9.81 -17.32 2.97
CA ILE A 215 -8.46 -17.65 2.51
C ILE A 215 -7.57 -18.04 3.69
N ILE A 216 -7.56 -17.26 4.77
CA ILE A 216 -6.77 -17.51 5.98
C ILE A 216 -7.12 -18.90 6.57
N LYS A 217 -8.41 -19.18 6.77
CA LYS A 217 -8.89 -20.41 7.43
C LYS A 217 -8.62 -21.65 6.60
N ASN A 218 -8.75 -21.57 5.27
CA ASN A 218 -8.70 -22.74 4.39
C ASN A 218 -7.35 -22.94 3.71
N HIS A 219 -6.56 -21.87 3.52
CA HIS A 219 -5.35 -21.90 2.68
C HIS A 219 -4.09 -21.46 3.38
N ARG A 220 -4.18 -20.72 4.52
CA ARG A 220 -3.04 -20.27 5.35
C ARG A 220 -1.87 -19.71 4.52
N PRO A 221 -2.10 -18.68 3.68
CA PRO A 221 -1.06 -18.16 2.79
C PRO A 221 0.15 -17.62 3.59
N ASN A 222 1.35 -17.77 3.02
CA ASN A 222 2.56 -17.19 3.60
C ASN A 222 2.61 -15.66 3.41
N LEU A 223 2.06 -15.17 2.28
CA LEU A 223 1.90 -13.76 1.99
C LEU A 223 0.44 -13.48 1.62
N LEU A 224 -0.21 -12.62 2.39
CA LEU A 224 -1.56 -12.13 2.10
C LEU A 224 -1.55 -10.60 2.05
N LEU A 225 -2.05 -10.06 0.95
CA LEU A 225 -2.24 -8.63 0.73
C LEU A 225 -3.74 -8.34 0.77
N ILE A 226 -4.17 -7.39 1.60
CA ILE A 226 -5.58 -6.99 1.74
C ILE A 226 -5.67 -5.48 1.57
N HIS A 227 -6.62 -5.01 0.76
CA HIS A 227 -6.89 -3.59 0.59
C HIS A 227 -8.36 -3.31 0.91
N LEU A 228 -8.60 -2.48 1.92
CA LEU A 228 -9.90 -1.98 2.36
C LEU A 228 -10.05 -0.56 1.84
N ILE A 229 -11.17 -0.25 1.16
CA ILE A 229 -11.28 0.92 0.27
C ILE A 229 -12.34 1.95 0.68
N GLU A 230 -13.26 1.61 1.59
CA GLU A 230 -14.44 2.45 1.86
C GLU A 230 -14.09 3.77 2.53
N LEU A 231 -13.00 3.80 3.32
CA LEU A 231 -12.59 5.00 4.05
C LEU A 231 -12.16 6.12 3.09
N ASP A 232 -11.39 5.79 2.04
CA ASP A 232 -11.02 6.74 0.97
C ASP A 232 -12.27 7.35 0.33
N GLY A 233 -13.21 6.51 -0.07
CA GLY A 233 -14.45 6.96 -0.70
C GLY A 233 -15.27 7.91 0.18
N VAL A 234 -15.29 7.69 1.50
CA VAL A 234 -15.96 8.59 2.44
C VAL A 234 -15.18 9.88 2.65
N HIS A 235 -13.85 9.81 2.72
CA HIS A 235 -13.00 10.99 2.78
C HIS A 235 -13.18 11.90 1.55
N HIS A 236 -13.28 11.33 0.36
CA HIS A 236 -13.57 12.11 -0.85
C HIS A 236 -14.91 12.83 -0.75
N ARG A 237 -15.97 12.14 -0.32
CA ARG A 237 -17.33 12.70 -0.28
C ARG A 237 -17.55 13.71 0.83
N ASN A 238 -17.04 13.42 2.02
CA ASN A 238 -17.39 14.12 3.26
C ASN A 238 -16.23 14.94 3.85
N GLY A 239 -15.00 14.74 3.38
CA GLY A 239 -13.77 15.23 4.01
C GLY A 239 -13.24 14.27 5.08
N PRO A 240 -11.92 14.31 5.35
CA PRO A 240 -11.31 13.51 6.40
C PRO A 240 -11.77 13.98 7.80
N ARG A 241 -11.73 13.06 8.79
CA ARG A 241 -12.03 13.34 10.22
C ARG A 241 -13.46 13.79 10.50
N THR A 242 -14.36 13.71 9.54
CA THR A 242 -15.79 13.97 9.72
C THR A 242 -16.47 12.78 10.39
N LYS A 243 -17.67 13.00 10.96
CA LYS A 243 -18.43 11.91 11.59
C LYS A 243 -18.62 10.69 10.69
N PRO A 244 -19.03 10.82 9.40
CA PRO A 244 -19.10 9.68 8.50
C PRO A 244 -17.73 8.96 8.32
N ALA A 245 -16.63 9.69 8.26
CA ALA A 245 -15.31 9.11 8.15
C ALA A 245 -14.90 8.33 9.41
N ILE A 246 -15.23 8.85 10.60
CA ILE A 246 -15.00 8.17 11.88
C ILE A 246 -15.80 6.87 11.97
N GLU A 247 -17.08 6.89 11.57
CA GLU A 247 -17.94 5.69 11.57
C GLU A 247 -17.40 4.58 10.65
N ILE A 248 -16.84 4.94 9.49
CA ILE A 248 -16.16 3.97 8.61
C ILE A 248 -14.88 3.46 9.27
N ALA A 249 -14.03 4.34 9.81
CA ALA A 249 -12.80 3.93 10.47
C ALA A 249 -13.02 2.98 11.66
N GLU A 250 -14.11 3.15 12.41
CA GLU A 250 -14.52 2.20 13.47
C GLU A 250 -14.89 0.83 12.88
N ARG A 251 -15.52 0.79 11.69
CA ARG A 251 -15.79 -0.48 11.00
C ARG A 251 -14.53 -1.15 10.50
N GLU A 252 -13.59 -0.37 9.93
CA GLU A 252 -12.28 -0.88 9.49
C GLU A 252 -11.49 -1.51 10.65
N ASP A 253 -11.47 -0.87 11.82
CA ASP A 253 -10.90 -1.46 13.04
C ASP A 253 -11.51 -2.83 13.36
N GLY A 254 -12.85 -2.95 13.22
CA GLY A 254 -13.57 -4.21 13.38
C GLY A 254 -13.17 -5.25 12.31
N TYR A 255 -12.98 -4.86 11.06
CA TYR A 255 -12.53 -5.76 9.99
C TYR A 255 -11.11 -6.26 10.22
N ILE A 256 -10.20 -5.38 10.67
CA ILE A 256 -8.84 -5.78 11.07
C ILE A 256 -8.89 -6.81 12.19
N ASN A 257 -9.75 -6.60 13.22
CA ASN A 257 -9.93 -7.58 14.29
C ASN A 257 -10.38 -8.95 13.76
N ARG A 258 -11.35 -8.98 12.84
CA ARG A 258 -11.83 -10.23 12.22
C ARG A 258 -10.70 -10.98 11.50
N ILE A 259 -9.80 -10.26 10.81
CA ILE A 259 -8.62 -10.84 10.15
C ILE A 259 -7.68 -11.47 11.19
N LEU A 260 -7.42 -10.79 12.33
CA LEU A 260 -6.64 -11.34 13.42
C LEU A 260 -7.28 -12.62 13.98
N GLU A 261 -8.59 -12.58 14.27
CA GLU A 261 -9.32 -13.73 14.80
C GLU A 261 -9.34 -14.92 13.82
N ALA A 262 -9.40 -14.65 12.50
CA ALA A 262 -9.30 -15.71 11.49
C ALA A 262 -7.94 -16.43 11.56
N THR A 263 -6.84 -15.71 11.83
CA THR A 263 -5.51 -16.35 12.00
C THR A 263 -5.42 -17.19 13.28
N LYS A 264 -6.08 -16.78 14.37
CA LYS A 264 -6.19 -17.58 15.60
C LYS A 264 -6.97 -18.87 15.34
N GLN A 265 -8.11 -18.78 14.66
CA GLN A 265 -8.92 -19.94 14.26
C GLN A 265 -8.17 -20.88 13.32
N ALA A 266 -7.31 -20.35 12.45
CA ALA A 266 -6.46 -21.12 11.55
C ALA A 266 -5.22 -21.75 12.23
N GLY A 267 -4.92 -21.38 13.50
CA GLY A 267 -3.75 -21.83 14.26
C GLY A 267 -2.42 -21.24 13.78
N ILE A 268 -2.44 -20.09 13.09
CA ILE A 268 -1.23 -19.45 12.55
C ILE A 268 -0.90 -18.10 13.21
N PHE A 269 -1.70 -17.62 14.16
CA PHE A 269 -1.57 -16.30 14.75
C PHE A 269 -0.16 -16.02 15.31
N GLU A 270 0.38 -16.95 16.11
CA GLU A 270 1.68 -16.81 16.78
C GLU A 270 2.88 -16.81 15.80
N LYS A 271 2.63 -17.15 14.53
CA LYS A 271 3.62 -17.18 13.46
C LYS A 271 3.34 -16.13 12.38
N THR A 272 2.36 -15.26 12.61
CA THR A 272 1.92 -14.24 11.65
C THR A 272 2.38 -12.86 12.08
N THR A 273 3.09 -12.15 11.20
CA THR A 273 3.35 -10.72 11.37
C THR A 273 2.38 -9.92 10.51
N PHE A 274 1.71 -8.98 11.13
CA PHE A 274 0.76 -8.07 10.50
C PHE A 274 1.41 -6.73 10.25
N PHE A 275 1.19 -6.18 9.07
CA PHE A 275 1.42 -4.78 8.73
C PHE A 275 0.05 -4.16 8.50
N VAL A 276 -0.33 -3.16 9.30
CA VAL A 276 -1.48 -2.30 9.03
C VAL A 276 -0.94 -0.98 8.54
N VAL A 277 -1.28 -0.64 7.30
CA VAL A 277 -0.77 0.54 6.60
C VAL A 277 -1.92 1.33 5.97
N SER A 278 -1.60 2.50 5.45
CA SER A 278 -2.38 3.14 4.38
C SER A 278 -1.43 3.50 3.24
N ASP A 279 -1.99 3.85 2.13
CA ASP A 279 -1.27 4.27 0.94
C ASP A 279 -0.98 5.77 0.94
N HIS A 280 -1.89 6.58 1.48
CA HIS A 280 -1.74 8.03 1.67
C HIS A 280 -2.58 8.54 2.85
N GLY A 281 -2.39 9.81 3.16
CA GLY A 281 -3.29 10.58 4.00
C GLY A 281 -4.32 11.34 3.15
N PHE A 282 -4.99 12.35 3.77
CA PHE A 282 -6.06 13.10 3.12
C PHE A 282 -6.05 14.58 3.48
N ALA A 283 -6.49 15.43 2.54
CA ALA A 283 -6.64 16.87 2.72
C ALA A 283 -8.07 17.32 2.39
N ASP A 284 -8.60 18.27 3.17
CA ASP A 284 -9.85 18.94 2.85
C ASP A 284 -9.68 19.84 1.62
N ILE A 285 -10.72 19.88 0.79
CA ILE A 285 -10.82 20.78 -0.36
C ILE A 285 -12.21 21.42 -0.43
N ASN A 286 -12.26 22.57 -1.07
CA ASN A 286 -13.49 23.27 -1.39
C ASN A 286 -13.52 23.83 -2.82
N LYS A 287 -12.41 23.72 -3.54
CA LYS A 287 -12.27 24.21 -4.92
C LYS A 287 -11.59 23.20 -5.84
N ARG A 288 -11.91 23.30 -7.14
CA ARG A 288 -11.21 22.59 -8.21
C ARG A 288 -10.65 23.58 -9.20
N PHE A 289 -9.49 23.26 -9.76
CA PHE A 289 -8.87 23.97 -10.87
C PHE A 289 -8.68 23.04 -12.06
N SER A 290 -9.03 23.52 -13.25
CA SER A 290 -8.97 22.77 -14.52
C SER A 290 -7.84 23.31 -15.38
N PRO A 291 -6.61 22.77 -15.33
CA PRO A 291 -5.48 23.26 -16.12
C PRO A 291 -5.74 23.16 -17.62
N ASN A 292 -6.54 22.19 -18.07
CA ASN A 292 -6.89 22.05 -19.50
C ASN A 292 -7.69 23.25 -20.02
N VAL A 293 -8.52 23.91 -19.19
CA VAL A 293 -9.24 25.15 -19.61
C VAL A 293 -8.23 26.27 -19.91
N ALA A 294 -7.17 26.40 -19.11
CA ALA A 294 -6.10 27.35 -19.37
C ALA A 294 -5.34 27.00 -20.67
N LEU A 295 -5.08 25.70 -20.91
CA LEU A 295 -4.42 25.23 -22.14
C LEU A 295 -5.29 25.47 -23.38
N VAL A 296 -6.61 25.32 -23.28
CA VAL A 296 -7.56 25.67 -24.37
C VAL A 296 -7.51 27.17 -24.68
N LYS A 297 -7.58 28.03 -23.67
CA LYS A 297 -7.52 29.50 -23.83
C LYS A 297 -6.24 29.96 -24.54
N GLU A 298 -5.14 29.27 -24.27
CA GLU A 298 -3.84 29.57 -24.85
C GLU A 298 -3.54 28.84 -26.16
N GLY A 299 -4.57 28.14 -26.75
CA GLY A 299 -4.49 27.46 -28.03
C GLY A 299 -3.60 26.22 -28.05
N LEU A 300 -3.33 25.61 -26.88
CA LEU A 300 -2.60 24.35 -26.74
C LEU A 300 -3.51 23.12 -26.81
N ILE A 301 -4.83 23.31 -26.67
CA ILE A 301 -5.88 22.35 -26.97
C ILE A 301 -6.90 23.08 -27.86
N THR A 302 -7.27 22.48 -28.99
CA THR A 302 -8.29 23.01 -29.90
C THR A 302 -9.58 22.23 -29.71
N LEU A 303 -10.70 22.95 -29.54
CA LEU A 303 -12.03 22.35 -29.43
C LEU A 303 -12.86 22.62 -30.66
N ASP A 304 -13.78 21.71 -31.00
CA ASP A 304 -14.84 21.94 -31.95
C ASP A 304 -16.02 22.71 -31.31
N ALA A 305 -17.06 22.99 -32.09
CA ALA A 305 -18.24 23.70 -31.64
C ALA A 305 -19.03 22.97 -30.54
N THR A 306 -18.80 21.68 -30.32
CA THR A 306 -19.43 20.87 -29.27
C THR A 306 -18.59 20.83 -27.98
N GLY A 307 -17.40 21.44 -27.98
CA GLY A 307 -16.47 21.42 -26.88
C GLY A 307 -15.59 20.16 -26.82
N LYS A 308 -15.58 19.34 -27.86
CA LYS A 308 -14.71 18.17 -28.00
C LYS A 308 -13.35 18.58 -28.54
N ALA A 309 -12.27 18.03 -27.93
CA ALA A 309 -10.93 18.29 -28.42
C ALA A 309 -10.69 17.64 -29.81
N THR A 310 -10.15 18.41 -30.75
CA THR A 310 -9.79 17.98 -32.11
C THR A 310 -8.28 17.97 -32.35
N ALA A 311 -7.53 18.75 -31.55
CA ALA A 311 -6.08 18.78 -31.56
C ALA A 311 -5.54 19.19 -30.19
N TRP A 312 -4.31 18.78 -29.89
CA TRP A 312 -3.63 19.17 -28.66
C TRP A 312 -2.11 19.18 -28.86
N LYS A 313 -1.42 20.03 -28.10
CA LYS A 313 0.03 20.08 -27.97
C LYS A 313 0.48 19.76 -26.55
N ALA A 314 -0.29 20.18 -25.55
CA ALA A 314 -0.09 19.87 -24.15
C ALA A 314 -1.43 19.52 -23.49
N ALA A 315 -1.42 18.64 -22.49
CA ALA A 315 -2.61 18.22 -21.76
C ALA A 315 -2.31 17.99 -20.29
N ALA A 316 -3.28 18.29 -19.43
CA ALA A 316 -3.25 17.97 -18.01
C ALA A 316 -3.78 16.55 -17.76
N TRP A 317 -3.10 15.84 -16.85
CA TRP A 317 -3.45 14.50 -16.39
C TRP A 317 -3.61 14.48 -14.85
N PRO A 318 -4.74 14.94 -14.31
CA PRO A 318 -4.91 15.17 -12.88
C PRO A 318 -4.78 13.92 -12.02
N ALA A 319 -4.17 14.11 -10.83
CA ALA A 319 -3.97 13.14 -9.76
C ALA A 319 -4.43 13.73 -8.41
N GLY A 320 -5.64 14.30 -8.36
CA GLY A 320 -6.13 14.97 -7.16
C GLY A 320 -5.37 16.26 -6.86
N GLY A 321 -4.50 16.26 -5.83
CA GLY A 321 -3.71 17.41 -5.40
C GLY A 321 -2.51 17.75 -6.29
N SER A 322 -2.17 16.88 -7.26
CA SER A 322 -1.13 17.14 -8.26
C SER A 322 -1.64 16.91 -9.67
N CYS A 323 -0.93 17.47 -10.66
CA CYS A 323 -1.34 17.34 -12.05
C CYS A 323 -0.12 17.30 -12.97
N PRO A 324 0.26 16.14 -13.51
CA PRO A 324 1.19 16.03 -14.63
C PRO A 324 0.70 16.83 -15.83
N ILE A 325 1.61 17.56 -16.46
CA ILE A 325 1.39 18.19 -17.78
C ILE A 325 2.20 17.41 -18.80
N VAL A 326 1.49 16.78 -19.73
CA VAL A 326 2.05 15.93 -20.79
C VAL A 326 2.10 16.72 -22.09
N LEU A 327 3.24 16.66 -22.78
CA LEU A 327 3.38 17.22 -24.13
C LEU A 327 3.14 16.11 -25.16
N LYS A 328 2.46 16.45 -26.27
CA LYS A 328 2.23 15.50 -27.37
C LYS A 328 3.56 15.07 -28.00
N ASP A 329 4.47 16.02 -28.24
CA ASP A 329 5.86 15.75 -28.54
C ASP A 329 6.72 16.17 -27.33
N PRO A 330 7.34 15.22 -26.64
CA PRO A 330 8.18 15.51 -25.47
C PRO A 330 9.43 16.34 -25.81
N ASN A 331 9.78 16.45 -27.10
CA ASN A 331 10.93 17.24 -27.56
C ASN A 331 10.55 18.66 -28.00
N ASP A 332 9.26 19.03 -28.04
CA ASP A 332 8.79 20.36 -28.42
C ASP A 332 9.10 21.39 -27.32
N LYS A 333 10.30 22.00 -27.43
CA LYS A 333 10.78 23.00 -26.44
C LYS A 333 10.00 24.31 -26.49
N GLU A 334 9.41 24.68 -27.62
CA GLU A 334 8.56 25.86 -27.73
C GLU A 334 7.28 25.66 -26.93
N THR A 335 6.61 24.53 -27.10
CA THR A 335 5.42 24.17 -26.30
C THR A 335 5.77 24.04 -24.82
N GLU A 336 6.89 23.41 -24.46
CA GLU A 336 7.35 23.29 -23.08
C GLU A 336 7.53 24.67 -22.43
N ALA A 337 8.21 25.60 -23.12
CA ALA A 337 8.42 26.97 -22.63
C ALA A 337 7.09 27.73 -22.49
N LYS A 338 6.17 27.58 -23.44
CA LYS A 338 4.85 28.20 -23.40
C LYS A 338 4.02 27.68 -22.21
N VAL A 339 3.96 26.38 -22.00
CA VAL A 339 3.27 25.75 -20.86
C VAL A 339 3.86 26.24 -19.54
N SER A 340 5.20 26.28 -19.43
CA SER A 340 5.90 26.79 -18.25
C SER A 340 5.55 28.26 -17.95
N ALA A 341 5.49 29.10 -18.98
CA ALA A 341 5.14 30.52 -18.82
C ALA A 341 3.68 30.69 -18.34
N ILE A 342 2.72 29.93 -18.91
CA ILE A 342 1.30 29.94 -18.53
C ILE A 342 1.17 29.63 -17.03
N PHE A 343 1.65 28.48 -16.60
CA PHE A 343 1.45 28.04 -15.23
C PHE A 343 2.31 28.82 -14.23
N SER A 344 3.50 29.30 -14.61
CA SER A 344 4.29 30.22 -13.79
C SER A 344 3.58 31.57 -13.57
N LYS A 345 2.87 32.10 -14.56
CA LYS A 345 2.05 33.31 -14.44
C LYS A 345 0.88 33.05 -13.48
N LEU A 346 0.17 31.93 -13.64
CA LEU A 346 -0.93 31.55 -12.75
C LEU A 346 -0.46 31.33 -11.31
N ALA A 347 0.67 30.65 -11.09
CA ALA A 347 1.22 30.39 -9.76
C ALA A 347 1.64 31.67 -8.99
N LYS A 348 1.88 32.79 -9.69
CA LYS A 348 2.24 34.08 -9.08
C LYS A 348 1.04 34.96 -8.71
N GLN A 349 -0.17 34.54 -9.08
CA GLN A 349 -1.38 35.32 -8.76
C GLN A 349 -1.70 35.23 -7.27
N GLU A 350 -2.29 36.28 -6.74
CA GLU A 350 -2.90 36.24 -5.41
C GLU A 350 -4.01 35.18 -5.38
N ASN A 351 -4.05 34.35 -4.35
CA ASN A 351 -4.98 33.22 -4.21
C ASN A 351 -4.88 32.18 -5.36
N SER A 352 -3.66 32.00 -5.90
CA SER A 352 -3.42 31.00 -6.95
C SER A 352 -3.91 29.61 -6.56
N PRO A 353 -4.54 28.86 -7.49
CA PRO A 353 -4.84 27.44 -7.31
C PRO A 353 -3.58 26.56 -7.33
N ILE A 354 -2.43 27.09 -7.75
CA ILE A 354 -1.15 26.41 -7.88
C ILE A 354 -0.22 26.88 -6.78
N LYS A 355 0.19 25.96 -5.89
CA LYS A 355 1.17 26.21 -4.82
C LYS A 355 2.59 26.31 -5.38
N GLN A 356 2.93 25.37 -6.26
CA GLN A 356 4.26 25.31 -6.91
C GLN A 356 4.21 24.48 -8.19
N ILE A 357 5.24 24.60 -9.00
CA ILE A 357 5.49 23.77 -10.18
C ILE A 357 6.69 22.89 -9.88
N VAL A 358 6.48 21.56 -9.94
CA VAL A 358 7.55 20.57 -9.82
C VAL A 358 8.17 20.38 -11.20
N THR A 359 9.40 20.78 -11.36
CA THR A 359 10.11 20.76 -12.64
C THR A 359 10.49 19.35 -13.08
N ARG A 360 10.79 19.14 -14.36
CA ARG A 360 11.30 17.86 -14.88
C ARG A 360 12.53 17.36 -14.11
N ALA A 361 13.46 18.26 -13.72
CA ALA A 361 14.63 17.90 -12.95
C ALA A 361 14.28 17.35 -11.56
N GLU A 362 13.30 17.95 -10.89
CA GLU A 362 12.79 17.48 -9.60
C GLU A 362 12.01 16.16 -9.74
N LEU A 363 11.19 16.02 -10.79
CA LEU A 363 10.47 14.78 -11.08
C LEU A 363 11.44 13.61 -11.32
N ASN A 364 12.57 13.87 -11.98
CA ASN A 364 13.62 12.86 -12.18
C ASN A 364 14.26 12.43 -10.84
N LYS A 365 14.49 13.38 -9.90
CA LYS A 365 15.00 13.05 -8.56
C LYS A 365 13.98 12.26 -7.74
N LEU A 366 12.70 12.59 -7.88
CA LEU A 366 11.60 11.86 -7.24
C LEU A 366 11.30 10.53 -7.93
N LYS A 367 11.83 10.27 -9.13
CA LYS A 367 11.50 9.13 -9.99
C LYS A 367 9.97 8.98 -10.11
N ALA A 368 9.30 10.10 -10.38
CA ALA A 368 7.85 10.20 -10.40
C ALA A 368 7.28 9.84 -11.79
N VAL A 369 6.57 10.75 -12.46
CA VAL A 369 5.87 10.53 -13.74
C VAL A 369 6.80 10.84 -14.93
N PRO A 370 7.36 9.86 -15.64
CA PRO A 370 8.32 10.11 -16.75
C PRO A 370 7.72 10.86 -17.92
N GLN A 371 6.40 10.72 -18.15
CA GLN A 371 5.68 11.34 -19.26
C GLN A 371 5.44 12.85 -19.06
N ALA A 372 5.51 13.35 -17.82
CA ALA A 372 5.22 14.73 -17.52
C ALA A 372 6.39 15.66 -17.85
N ALA A 373 6.18 16.75 -18.56
CA ALA A 373 7.15 17.84 -18.71
C ALA A 373 7.36 18.57 -17.39
N MET A 374 6.30 18.74 -16.61
CA MET A 374 6.25 19.29 -15.26
C MET A 374 5.02 18.75 -14.54
N MET A 375 4.95 18.92 -13.21
CA MET A 375 3.72 18.69 -12.46
C MET A 375 3.33 19.93 -11.68
N LEU A 376 2.04 20.21 -11.68
CA LEU A 376 1.45 21.27 -10.86
C LEU A 376 1.11 20.66 -9.50
N GLU A 377 1.40 21.40 -8.43
CA GLU A 377 0.99 21.08 -7.06
C GLU A 377 -0.09 22.05 -6.64
N ALA A 378 -1.23 21.57 -6.17
CA ALA A 378 -2.36 22.41 -5.81
C ALA A 378 -2.11 23.17 -4.50
N ALA A 379 -2.64 24.39 -4.46
CA ALA A 379 -2.71 25.16 -3.23
C ALA A 379 -3.64 24.48 -2.20
N PRO A 380 -3.48 24.74 -0.88
CA PRO A 380 -4.40 24.23 0.11
C PRO A 380 -5.86 24.56 -0.22
N GLY A 381 -6.74 23.58 -0.07
CA GLY A 381 -8.15 23.71 -0.40
C GLY A 381 -8.51 23.48 -1.88
N TYR A 382 -7.52 23.25 -2.75
CA TYR A 382 -7.73 22.95 -4.16
C TYR A 382 -7.40 21.50 -4.53
N SER A 383 -8.09 21.00 -5.56
CA SER A 383 -7.70 19.83 -6.36
C SER A 383 -7.74 20.16 -7.84
N PHE A 384 -7.12 19.31 -8.66
CA PHE A 384 -7.18 19.41 -10.11
C PHE A 384 -8.26 18.51 -10.72
N ASP A 385 -8.76 18.88 -11.91
CA ASP A 385 -9.59 18.02 -12.74
C ASP A 385 -9.29 18.18 -14.23
N ASP A 386 -9.91 17.32 -15.06
CA ASP A 386 -9.64 17.17 -16.50
C ASP A 386 -10.63 17.92 -17.41
N THR A 387 -11.46 18.80 -16.87
CA THR A 387 -12.46 19.56 -17.63
C THR A 387 -11.78 20.44 -18.70
N LEU A 388 -12.38 20.48 -19.90
CA LEU A 388 -11.88 21.24 -21.06
C LEU A 388 -12.57 22.59 -21.23
N THR A 389 -13.76 22.77 -20.65
CA THR A 389 -14.64 23.94 -20.85
C THR A 389 -15.12 24.51 -19.53
N GLY A 390 -15.63 25.76 -19.57
CA GLY A 390 -16.17 26.45 -18.39
C GLY A 390 -15.15 27.31 -17.66
N ALA A 391 -15.34 27.52 -16.37
CA ALA A 391 -14.42 28.30 -15.54
C ALA A 391 -13.18 27.49 -15.18
N GLU A 392 -12.00 28.14 -15.15
CA GLU A 392 -10.73 27.49 -14.72
C GLU A 392 -10.80 27.03 -13.28
N SER A 393 -11.38 27.84 -12.40
CA SER A 393 -11.60 27.51 -10.98
C SER A 393 -13.07 27.52 -10.66
N ARG A 394 -13.52 26.54 -9.86
CA ARG A 394 -14.90 26.41 -9.38
C ARG A 394 -14.96 25.74 -8.01
N ASP A 395 -16.10 25.83 -7.35
CA ASP A 395 -16.32 25.08 -6.11
C ASP A 395 -16.28 23.55 -6.35
N SER A 396 -15.79 22.81 -5.38
CA SER A 396 -15.67 21.35 -5.49
C SER A 396 -17.02 20.62 -5.48
N GLY A 397 -18.08 21.30 -5.06
CA GLY A 397 -19.43 20.75 -4.94
C GLY A 397 -19.70 20.10 -3.58
N GLU A 398 -20.93 19.59 -3.41
CA GLU A 398 -21.38 19.01 -2.14
C GLU A 398 -20.83 17.60 -1.88
N THR A 399 -20.43 16.88 -2.92
CA THR A 399 -20.06 15.48 -2.86
C THR A 399 -18.56 15.22 -3.06
N TYR A 400 -17.71 16.26 -3.01
CA TYR A 400 -16.26 16.12 -3.14
C TYR A 400 -15.55 17.14 -2.24
N LYS A 401 -15.32 16.73 -0.99
CA LYS A 401 -14.82 17.58 0.09
C LYS A 401 -13.39 17.27 0.51
N GLY A 402 -12.82 16.17 0.04
CA GLY A 402 -11.46 15.77 0.37
C GLY A 402 -10.74 15.18 -0.85
N THR A 403 -9.41 15.24 -0.80
CA THR A 403 -8.55 14.64 -1.84
C THR A 403 -7.16 14.34 -1.28
N HIS A 404 -6.40 13.60 -2.06
CA HIS A 404 -5.00 13.24 -1.85
C HIS A 404 -4.20 13.52 -3.15
N GLY A 405 -2.99 12.95 -3.32
CA GLY A 405 -2.21 13.11 -4.55
C GLY A 405 -1.22 14.27 -4.52
N TYR A 406 -1.09 15.00 -3.40
CA TYR A 406 -0.09 16.05 -3.23
C TYR A 406 1.33 15.46 -3.08
N LEU A 407 2.33 16.34 -2.95
CA LEU A 407 3.71 15.91 -2.66
C LEU A 407 3.78 15.06 -1.39
N PRO A 408 4.60 13.99 -1.37
CA PRO A 408 4.74 13.12 -0.20
C PRO A 408 5.34 13.84 1.02
N THR A 409 5.99 14.99 0.82
CA THR A 409 6.50 15.86 1.88
C THR A 409 5.41 16.70 2.57
N ASP A 410 4.21 16.78 2.00
CA ASP A 410 3.06 17.39 2.67
C ASP A 410 2.61 16.52 3.85
N PRO A 411 2.62 17.02 5.10
CA PRO A 411 2.26 16.22 6.27
C PRO A 411 0.85 15.62 6.21
N ARG A 412 -0.07 16.23 5.45
CA ARG A 412 -1.44 15.72 5.26
C ARG A 412 -1.47 14.42 4.45
N MET A 413 -0.42 14.17 3.63
CA MET A 413 -0.28 12.98 2.79
C MET A 413 0.43 11.82 3.49
N ARG A 414 0.85 11.99 4.74
CA ARG A 414 1.48 10.90 5.49
C ARG A 414 0.54 9.72 5.62
N ALA A 415 1.03 8.57 5.26
CA ALA A 415 0.38 7.29 5.39
C ALA A 415 0.61 6.68 6.79
N SER A 416 -0.16 5.67 7.12
CA SER A 416 -0.11 4.91 8.38
C SER A 416 0.86 3.74 8.32
N LEU A 417 1.42 3.35 9.48
CA LEU A 417 2.21 2.11 9.63
C LEU A 417 2.17 1.60 11.06
N ILE A 418 1.61 0.40 11.24
CA ILE A 418 1.72 -0.41 12.46
C ILE A 418 2.23 -1.79 12.06
N ILE A 419 3.17 -2.36 12.83
CA ILE A 419 3.66 -3.72 12.68
C ILE A 419 3.35 -4.48 13.97
N TYR A 420 2.70 -5.64 13.89
CA TYR A 420 2.28 -6.42 15.03
C TYR A 420 2.57 -7.91 14.83
N GLY A 421 2.93 -8.62 15.90
CA GLY A 421 3.25 -10.04 15.87
C GLY A 421 4.76 -10.33 16.01
N PRO A 422 5.20 -11.58 15.76
CA PRO A 422 6.55 -12.03 16.09
C PRO A 422 7.68 -11.27 15.38
N GLY A 423 7.44 -10.72 14.21
CA GLY A 423 8.43 -9.92 13.48
C GLY A 423 8.57 -8.48 13.98
N ALA A 424 7.62 -7.98 14.78
CA ALA A 424 7.61 -6.62 15.28
C ALA A 424 8.55 -6.48 16.51
N ARG A 425 9.31 -5.39 16.56
CA ARG A 425 10.02 -4.98 17.79
C ARG A 425 9.05 -4.20 18.68
N SER A 426 8.35 -4.92 19.54
CA SER A 426 7.35 -4.34 20.44
C SER A 426 7.88 -3.12 21.20
N GLY A 427 7.05 -2.09 21.33
CA GLY A 427 7.38 -0.82 21.99
C GLY A 427 8.25 0.13 21.16
N SER A 428 8.67 -0.25 19.95
CA SER A 428 9.48 0.59 19.07
C SER A 428 8.62 1.55 18.24
N LYS A 429 9.14 2.76 18.00
CA LYS A 429 8.50 3.74 17.14
C LYS A 429 9.49 4.51 16.28
N LEU A 430 9.03 5.00 15.12
CA LEU A 430 9.76 5.94 14.27
C LEU A 430 8.95 7.22 14.11
N PRO A 431 9.58 8.40 14.08
CA PRO A 431 8.89 9.65 13.71
C PRO A 431 8.36 9.60 12.28
N LEU A 432 9.13 9.01 11.35
CA LEU A 432 8.76 8.90 9.94
C LEU A 432 9.40 7.66 9.32
N ALA A 433 8.57 6.79 8.75
CA ALA A 433 9.00 5.68 7.90
C ALA A 433 8.92 6.09 6.42
N ARG A 434 9.45 5.25 5.52
CA ARG A 434 9.28 5.44 4.07
C ARG A 434 8.56 4.23 3.49
N MET A 435 7.61 4.46 2.60
CA MET A 435 6.83 3.39 1.97
C MET A 435 7.68 2.41 1.15
N ILE A 436 8.74 2.91 0.50
CA ILE A 436 9.70 2.06 -0.23
C ILE A 436 10.42 1.04 0.65
N ASP A 437 10.39 1.20 1.98
CA ASP A 437 11.03 0.29 2.94
C ASP A 437 10.12 -0.90 3.33
N LEU A 438 8.83 -0.91 2.93
CA LEU A 438 7.89 -1.98 3.27
C LEU A 438 8.24 -3.31 2.57
N ALA A 439 8.41 -3.30 1.24
CA ALA A 439 8.74 -4.52 0.50
C ALA A 439 10.04 -5.18 0.99
N PRO A 440 11.16 -4.45 1.20
CA PRO A 440 12.35 -5.01 1.83
C PRO A 440 12.13 -5.57 3.24
N SER A 441 11.27 -4.91 4.04
CA SER A 441 10.92 -5.37 5.40
C SER A 441 10.17 -6.70 5.37
N ILE A 442 9.12 -6.79 4.55
CA ILE A 442 8.31 -8.01 4.39
C ILE A 442 9.15 -9.13 3.80
N SER A 443 9.95 -8.85 2.77
CA SER A 443 10.81 -9.87 2.16
C SER A 443 11.83 -10.43 3.16
N SER A 444 12.39 -9.60 4.05
CA SER A 444 13.32 -10.06 5.10
C SER A 444 12.65 -11.00 6.11
N LEU A 445 11.41 -10.72 6.51
CA LEU A 445 10.63 -11.58 7.43
C LEU A 445 10.35 -12.96 6.83
N LEU A 446 10.03 -13.01 5.52
CA LEU A 446 9.76 -14.25 4.79
C LEU A 446 11.04 -14.90 4.21
N SER A 447 12.22 -14.37 4.50
CA SER A 447 13.51 -14.85 3.96
C SER A 447 13.56 -14.85 2.42
N LEU A 448 12.89 -13.88 1.80
CA LEU A 448 12.87 -13.69 0.35
C LEU A 448 13.98 -12.73 -0.08
N LYS A 449 14.40 -12.87 -1.33
CA LYS A 449 15.34 -11.94 -1.96
C LYS A 449 14.58 -11.11 -3.00
N LEU A 450 14.23 -9.89 -2.63
CA LEU A 450 13.65 -8.93 -3.56
C LEU A 450 14.78 -8.30 -4.40
N PRO A 451 14.72 -8.33 -5.74
CA PRO A 451 15.78 -7.78 -6.58
C PRO A 451 15.76 -6.25 -6.57
N HIS A 452 16.91 -5.66 -6.29
CA HIS A 452 17.21 -4.22 -6.43
C HIS A 452 16.18 -3.23 -5.86
N PRO A 453 15.63 -3.43 -4.64
CA PRO A 453 14.75 -2.44 -4.06
C PRO A 453 15.56 -1.16 -3.73
N GLU A 454 14.92 0.01 -3.87
CA GLU A 454 15.52 1.27 -3.41
C GLU A 454 15.44 1.42 -1.89
N GLY A 455 14.40 0.82 -1.31
CA GLY A 455 14.19 0.82 0.13
C GLY A 455 15.12 -0.15 0.87
N LYS A 456 15.07 -0.08 2.20
CA LYS A 456 15.81 -0.95 3.13
C LYS A 456 14.86 -1.45 4.21
N PRO A 457 15.10 -2.65 4.79
CA PRO A 457 14.29 -3.12 5.90
C PRO A 457 14.25 -2.11 7.06
N LEU A 458 13.07 -1.93 7.66
CA LEU A 458 12.81 -1.07 8.82
C LEU A 458 13.37 -1.70 10.11
N LYS A 459 14.69 -1.81 10.22
CA LYS A 459 15.39 -2.53 11.30
C LYS A 459 15.04 -2.03 12.70
N GLU A 460 14.67 -0.76 12.81
CA GLU A 460 14.27 -0.14 14.08
C GLU A 460 12.92 -0.65 14.56
N LEU A 461 12.04 -1.06 13.66
CA LEU A 461 10.69 -1.56 13.95
C LEU A 461 10.60 -3.09 13.89
N LEU A 462 11.63 -3.78 13.39
CA LEU A 462 11.67 -5.23 13.25
C LEU A 462 12.59 -5.87 14.30
N ASN A 463 12.27 -7.10 14.69
CA ASN A 463 13.12 -7.90 15.55
C ASN A 463 14.45 -8.25 14.86
N SER A 464 15.55 -8.25 15.61
CA SER A 464 16.93 -8.39 15.09
C SER A 464 17.22 -9.71 14.36
N GLY A 465 16.36 -10.71 14.48
CA GLY A 465 16.46 -11.97 13.72
C GLY A 465 15.86 -11.94 12.33
N ALA A 466 15.07 -10.92 12.03
CA ALA A 466 14.39 -10.76 10.75
C ALA A 466 15.27 -10.13 9.64
N THR A 467 16.49 -9.72 9.96
CA THR A 467 17.33 -8.88 9.09
C THR A 467 18.70 -9.48 8.72
N LYS A 468 18.86 -10.81 8.84
CA LYS A 468 20.09 -11.52 8.40
C LYS A 468 20.00 -11.99 6.96
#